data_8be60ef09ebb977c68c443133d5ba273
#
_entry.id   8be60ef09ebb977c68c443133d5ba273
#
_cell.length_a   1.000
_cell.length_b   1.000
_cell.length_c   1.000
_cell.angle_alpha   90.00
_cell.angle_beta   90.00
_cell.angle_gamma   90.00
#
_symmetry.space_group_name_H-M   'P 1'
#
loop_
_entity.id
_entity.type
_entity.pdbx_description
1 polymer ?
#
loop_
_entity_poly.entity_id
_entity_poly.type
_entity_poly.pdbx_seq_one_letter_code
_entity_poly.pdbx_strand_id
1 'polypeptide(L)'
;MKFNRRSALLLAGMTALGLTAPANAEVEETTLRLAHVVNEQDVYQDAAEKFRDLVAERSDGKIKVEIFPNATLGDERTLLEGMQIGTVDMGIITNGPVSNFVEEIAVFELPFLFPSREKAIEVLDGDIGQEILGKLEGVNLKGLTYAERGFRNLTNSKRPVKSPADVDGLRVRVMENPVYVDSFRALGADAIPMAWNEALTAMQQGTIDGQENPVNVIYSFKLSETQKYLTMTRHTYAPAIIVMGMPAWQQLSGEAQEIVLQA
;
A
#
# COMPACT_ATOMS: atom_id res chain seq x y z
N MET A 1 45.07 -80.59 26.51
CA MET A 1 44.28 -79.87 27.54
C MET A 1 43.89 -78.50 26.97
N LYS A 2 42.62 -78.22 26.96
CA LYS A 2 41.99 -77.02 26.33
C LYS A 2 42.06 -75.81 27.27
N PHE A 3 42.34 -74.61 26.79
CA PHE A 3 41.91 -73.37 27.42
C PHE A 3 41.52 -72.31 26.38
N ASN A 4 40.24 -72.05 26.35
CA ASN A 4 39.63 -70.94 25.63
C ASN A 4 39.89 -69.60 26.33
N ARG A 5 40.32 -68.59 25.63
CA ARG A 5 40.20 -67.19 26.06
C ARG A 5 39.38 -66.38 25.06
N ARG A 6 38.15 -66.09 25.49
CA ARG A 6 37.27 -65.16 24.89
C ARG A 6 37.69 -63.73 25.31
N SER A 7 38.16 -62.96 24.37
CA SER A 7 38.36 -61.52 24.57
C SER A 7 37.12 -60.79 24.12
N ALA A 8 36.45 -60.15 25.06
CA ALA A 8 35.31 -59.22 24.76
C ALA A 8 35.87 -57.85 24.37
N LEU A 9 35.62 -57.42 23.14
CA LEU A 9 35.83 -56.05 22.69
C LEU A 9 34.57 -55.26 23.00
N LEU A 10 34.64 -54.34 23.96
CA LEU A 10 33.67 -53.28 24.19
C LEU A 10 33.88 -52.17 23.17
N LEU A 11 33.00 -52.07 22.17
CA LEU A 11 32.89 -50.89 21.31
C LEU A 11 32.12 -49.82 22.06
N ALA A 12 32.79 -48.78 22.53
CA ALA A 12 32.16 -47.54 23.00
C ALA A 12 31.66 -46.74 21.80
N GLY A 13 30.33 -46.81 21.58
CA GLY A 13 29.67 -45.94 20.58
C GLY A 13 29.54 -44.52 21.12
N MET A 14 30.39 -43.62 20.65
CA MET A 14 30.21 -42.17 20.81
C MET A 14 29.13 -41.69 19.85
N THR A 15 27.89 -41.58 20.33
CA THR A 15 26.82 -40.84 19.64
C THR A 15 27.15 -39.34 19.74
N ALA A 16 27.73 -38.78 18.67
CA ALA A 16 27.81 -37.36 18.50
C ALA A 16 26.39 -36.85 18.24
N LEU A 17 25.75 -36.27 19.25
CA LEU A 17 24.60 -35.37 19.01
C LEU A 17 25.11 -34.15 18.26
N GLY A 18 24.93 -34.15 16.94
CA GLY A 18 25.07 -32.97 16.12
C GLY A 18 24.00 -31.97 16.56
N LEU A 19 24.39 -30.93 17.27
CA LEU A 19 23.63 -29.70 17.39
C LEU A 19 23.54 -29.10 15.96
N THR A 20 22.47 -29.42 15.24
CA THR A 20 22.07 -28.65 14.07
C THR A 20 21.60 -27.31 14.60
N ALA A 21 22.46 -26.29 14.59
CA ALA A 21 22.03 -24.94 14.65
C ALA A 21 21.00 -24.74 13.50
N PRO A 22 19.90 -24.02 13.70
CA PRO A 22 19.04 -23.66 12.60
C PRO A 22 19.91 -22.92 11.57
N ALA A 23 20.05 -23.50 10.38
CA ALA A 23 20.63 -22.78 9.27
C ALA A 23 19.72 -21.57 9.03
N ASN A 24 20.16 -20.39 9.43
CA ASN A 24 19.55 -19.17 8.91
C ASN A 24 19.68 -19.30 7.38
N ALA A 25 18.54 -19.45 6.73
CA ALA A 25 18.54 -19.49 5.27
C ALA A 25 19.06 -18.12 4.79
N GLU A 26 20.25 -18.12 4.25
CA GLU A 26 20.91 -16.92 3.75
C GLU A 26 19.99 -16.16 2.81
N VAL A 27 19.99 -14.82 2.87
CA VAL A 27 19.24 -13.97 1.94
C VAL A 27 19.73 -14.25 0.52
N GLU A 28 18.84 -14.69 -0.34
CA GLU A 28 19.14 -14.93 -1.77
C GLU A 28 19.06 -13.60 -2.56
N GLU A 29 19.83 -13.52 -3.65
CA GLU A 29 19.72 -12.37 -4.56
C GLU A 29 18.32 -12.33 -5.16
N THR A 30 17.61 -11.23 -4.91
CA THR A 30 16.21 -11.04 -5.32
C THR A 30 16.00 -9.62 -5.83
N THR A 31 15.15 -9.47 -6.85
CA THR A 31 14.69 -8.15 -7.31
C THR A 31 13.20 -8.05 -7.10
N LEU A 32 12.73 -7.04 -6.36
CA LEU A 32 11.34 -6.73 -6.09
C LEU A 32 10.89 -5.56 -6.97
N ARG A 33 9.78 -5.72 -7.69
CA ARG A 33 9.14 -4.66 -8.47
C ARG A 33 8.13 -3.95 -7.60
N LEU A 34 8.43 -2.69 -7.26
CA LEU A 34 7.55 -1.82 -6.47
C LEU A 34 6.86 -0.82 -7.39
N ALA A 35 5.54 -0.84 -7.44
CA ALA A 35 4.76 0.03 -8.31
C ALA A 35 3.87 1.01 -7.54
N HIS A 36 3.63 2.18 -8.13
CA HIS A 36 2.62 3.13 -7.67
C HIS A 36 2.09 3.99 -8.83
N VAL A 37 0.93 4.62 -8.62
CA VAL A 37 0.23 5.35 -9.68
C VAL A 37 0.56 6.85 -9.76
N VAL A 38 1.30 7.37 -8.79
CA VAL A 38 1.63 8.80 -8.73
C VAL A 38 2.95 9.11 -9.44
N ASN A 39 3.20 10.40 -9.68
CA ASN A 39 4.44 10.85 -10.33
C ASN A 39 5.64 10.84 -9.34
N GLU A 40 6.82 11.05 -9.90
CA GLU A 40 8.09 11.03 -9.17
C GLU A 40 8.28 12.19 -8.18
N GLN A 41 7.38 13.18 -8.15
CA GLN A 41 7.39 14.30 -7.21
C GLN A 41 6.42 14.10 -6.04
N ASP A 42 5.75 12.96 -5.98
CA ASP A 42 4.80 12.64 -4.91
C ASP A 42 5.49 11.88 -3.77
N VAL A 43 4.93 11.99 -2.58
CA VAL A 43 5.45 11.32 -1.36
C VAL A 43 5.54 9.79 -1.46
N TYR A 44 4.80 9.15 -2.38
CA TYR A 44 4.94 7.72 -2.61
C TYR A 44 6.28 7.37 -3.25
N GLN A 45 6.80 8.24 -4.13
CA GLN A 45 8.12 8.05 -4.70
C GLN A 45 9.20 8.17 -3.61
N ASP A 46 9.10 9.19 -2.74
CA ASP A 46 10.03 9.36 -1.62
C ASP A 46 10.03 8.13 -0.70
N ALA A 47 8.83 7.60 -0.40
CA ALA A 47 8.67 6.39 0.41
C ALA A 47 9.26 5.16 -0.28
N ALA A 48 9.01 4.98 -1.59
CA ALA A 48 9.55 3.86 -2.37
C ALA A 48 11.08 3.90 -2.45
N GLU A 49 11.66 5.09 -2.64
CA GLU A 49 13.12 5.27 -2.66
C GLU A 49 13.74 4.99 -1.29
N LYS A 50 13.11 5.49 -0.22
CA LYS A 50 13.58 5.22 1.14
C LYS A 50 13.53 3.73 1.47
N PHE A 51 12.43 3.04 1.10
CA PHE A 51 12.30 1.60 1.25
C PHE A 51 13.39 0.85 0.47
N ARG A 52 13.59 1.19 -0.82
CA ARG A 52 14.65 0.61 -1.66
C ARG A 52 16.00 0.70 -0.99
N ASP A 53 16.35 1.89 -0.52
CA ASP A 53 17.68 2.16 0.06
C ASP A 53 17.87 1.39 1.37
N LEU A 54 16.84 1.33 2.23
CA LEU A 54 16.89 0.58 3.49
C LEU A 54 16.99 -0.93 3.26
N VAL A 55 16.22 -1.47 2.31
CA VAL A 55 16.26 -2.90 1.97
C VAL A 55 17.65 -3.26 1.39
N ALA A 56 18.20 -2.43 0.51
CA ALA A 56 19.53 -2.65 -0.05
C ALA A 56 20.61 -2.61 1.03
N GLU A 57 20.59 -1.62 1.93
CA GLU A 57 21.51 -1.49 3.05
C GLU A 57 21.46 -2.71 3.97
N ARG A 58 20.26 -3.15 4.38
CA ARG A 58 20.07 -4.23 5.35
C ARG A 58 20.31 -5.64 4.78
N SER A 59 20.24 -5.79 3.47
CA SER A 59 20.49 -7.05 2.76
C SER A 59 21.89 -7.15 2.17
N ASP A 60 22.80 -6.21 2.46
CA ASP A 60 24.11 -6.09 1.80
C ASP A 60 23.99 -6.08 0.26
N GLY A 61 22.92 -5.46 -0.26
CA GLY A 61 22.64 -5.34 -1.69
C GLY A 61 22.08 -6.60 -2.37
N LYS A 62 21.77 -7.65 -1.60
CA LYS A 62 21.19 -8.88 -2.13
C LYS A 62 19.73 -8.71 -2.58
N ILE A 63 18.95 -7.88 -1.88
CA ILE A 63 17.59 -7.53 -2.29
C ILE A 63 17.60 -6.17 -2.99
N LYS A 64 17.22 -6.15 -4.24
CA LYS A 64 17.08 -4.94 -5.06
C LYS A 64 15.61 -4.59 -5.20
N VAL A 65 15.29 -3.30 -5.22
CA VAL A 65 13.94 -2.81 -5.48
C VAL A 65 13.95 -1.93 -6.73
N GLU A 66 13.19 -2.33 -7.74
CA GLU A 66 12.94 -1.55 -8.95
C GLU A 66 11.62 -0.82 -8.80
N ILE A 67 11.63 0.52 -8.94
CA ILE A 67 10.46 1.37 -8.74
C ILE A 67 9.80 1.67 -10.08
N PHE A 68 8.48 1.49 -10.15
CA PHE A 68 7.64 1.72 -11.33
C PHE A 68 6.56 2.78 -11.01
N PRO A 69 6.87 4.08 -11.19
CA PRO A 69 5.94 5.18 -10.94
C PRO A 69 4.96 5.38 -12.11
N ASN A 70 4.10 6.42 -11.99
CA ASN A 70 3.24 6.91 -13.08
C ASN A 70 2.26 5.89 -13.66
N ALA A 71 1.79 4.94 -12.84
CA ALA A 71 0.92 3.85 -13.30
C ALA A 71 1.49 3.04 -14.48
N THR A 72 2.83 2.94 -14.60
CA THR A 72 3.49 2.21 -15.71
C THR A 72 3.18 0.72 -15.74
N LEU A 73 2.83 0.13 -14.60
CA LEU A 73 2.38 -1.28 -14.50
C LEU A 73 0.85 -1.40 -14.34
N GLY A 74 0.10 -0.31 -14.50
CA GLY A 74 -1.36 -0.26 -14.38
C GLY A 74 -1.86 0.64 -13.26
N ASP A 75 -3.18 0.77 -13.15
CA ASP A 75 -3.85 1.46 -12.06
C ASP A 75 -3.80 0.66 -10.74
N GLU A 76 -4.27 1.24 -9.63
CA GLU A 76 -4.19 0.60 -8.31
C GLU A 76 -4.91 -0.74 -8.23
N ARG A 77 -6.02 -0.90 -8.94
CA ARG A 77 -6.75 -2.18 -9.02
C ARG A 77 -5.94 -3.23 -9.78
N THR A 78 -5.43 -2.87 -10.96
CA THR A 78 -4.55 -3.73 -11.77
C THR A 78 -3.31 -4.16 -10.99
N LEU A 79 -2.72 -3.23 -10.22
CA LEU A 79 -1.57 -3.53 -9.35
C LEU A 79 -1.92 -4.54 -8.27
N LEU A 80 -3.07 -4.38 -7.57
CA LEU A 80 -3.53 -5.32 -6.54
C LEU A 80 -3.79 -6.71 -7.13
N GLU A 81 -4.50 -6.79 -8.26
CA GLU A 81 -4.73 -8.05 -8.99
C GLU A 81 -3.41 -8.68 -9.45
N GLY A 82 -2.48 -7.87 -9.94
CA GLY A 82 -1.13 -8.32 -10.33
C GLY A 82 -0.32 -8.88 -9.17
N MET A 83 -0.40 -8.26 -7.99
CA MET A 83 0.24 -8.76 -6.77
C MET A 83 -0.36 -10.09 -6.31
N GLN A 84 -1.70 -10.28 -6.40
CA GLN A 84 -2.34 -11.54 -6.04
C GLN A 84 -1.85 -12.73 -6.87
N ILE A 85 -1.50 -12.50 -8.15
CA ILE A 85 -1.05 -13.54 -9.08
C ILE A 85 0.48 -13.56 -9.33
N GLY A 86 1.23 -12.63 -8.69
CA GLY A 86 2.69 -12.58 -8.76
C GLY A 86 3.29 -11.93 -10.02
N THR A 87 2.51 -11.15 -10.79
CA THR A 87 3.03 -10.36 -11.94
C THR A 87 3.59 -9.00 -11.49
N VAL A 88 3.26 -8.54 -10.30
CA VAL A 88 3.84 -7.40 -9.58
C VAL A 88 4.18 -7.90 -8.19
N ASP A 89 5.32 -7.47 -7.63
CA ASP A 89 5.75 -8.00 -6.34
C ASP A 89 5.17 -7.20 -5.18
N MET A 90 5.16 -5.87 -5.29
CA MET A 90 4.65 -4.98 -4.24
C MET A 90 4.21 -3.61 -4.79
N GLY A 91 3.48 -2.87 -3.98
CA GLY A 91 3.02 -1.54 -4.36
C GLY A 91 2.73 -0.64 -3.17
N ILE A 92 2.68 0.67 -3.43
CA ILE A 92 2.13 1.66 -2.53
C ILE A 92 0.76 2.04 -3.08
N ILE A 93 -0.28 1.59 -2.40
CA ILE A 93 -1.67 1.65 -2.87
C ILE A 93 -2.49 2.55 -1.94
N THR A 94 -3.29 3.45 -2.51
CA THR A 94 -4.26 4.22 -1.73
C THR A 94 -5.29 3.28 -1.10
N ASN A 95 -5.65 3.52 0.15
CA ASN A 95 -6.54 2.64 0.91
C ASN A 95 -7.92 2.43 0.24
N GLY A 96 -8.48 3.46 -0.41
CA GLY A 96 -9.79 3.39 -1.04
C GLY A 96 -9.99 2.21 -2.00
N PRO A 97 -9.17 2.00 -3.04
CA PRO A 97 -9.24 0.84 -3.93
C PRO A 97 -9.07 -0.51 -3.24
N VAL A 98 -8.29 -0.57 -2.14
CA VAL A 98 -8.05 -1.82 -1.40
C VAL A 98 -9.33 -2.36 -0.76
N SER A 99 -10.29 -1.50 -0.42
CA SER A 99 -11.57 -1.90 0.15
C SER A 99 -12.44 -2.78 -0.78
N ASN A 100 -12.16 -2.78 -2.09
CA ASN A 100 -12.81 -3.70 -3.02
C ASN A 100 -12.31 -5.15 -2.90
N PHE A 101 -11.21 -5.36 -2.18
CA PHE A 101 -10.62 -6.67 -1.87
C PHE A 101 -10.89 -7.08 -0.42
N VAL A 102 -10.85 -6.11 0.50
CA VAL A 102 -11.12 -6.29 1.94
C VAL A 102 -12.07 -5.19 2.40
N GLU A 103 -13.36 -5.53 2.56
CA GLU A 103 -14.44 -4.57 2.82
C GLU A 103 -14.20 -3.76 4.11
N GLU A 104 -13.67 -4.38 5.16
CA GLU A 104 -13.45 -3.73 6.45
C GLU A 104 -12.49 -2.54 6.37
N ILE A 105 -11.59 -2.53 5.39
CA ILE A 105 -10.68 -1.39 5.14
C ILE A 105 -11.45 -0.10 4.82
N ALA A 106 -12.66 -0.20 4.27
CA ALA A 106 -13.51 0.95 3.96
C ALA A 106 -13.88 1.80 5.19
N VAL A 107 -13.80 1.25 6.41
CA VAL A 107 -14.07 2.01 7.64
C VAL A 107 -13.18 3.25 7.75
N PHE A 108 -11.92 3.17 7.31
CA PHE A 108 -10.98 4.29 7.37
C PHE A 108 -11.29 5.41 6.35
N GLU A 109 -12.20 5.15 5.40
CA GLU A 109 -12.63 6.12 4.40
C GLU A 109 -13.88 6.91 4.81
N LEU A 110 -14.47 6.59 5.96
CA LEU A 110 -15.64 7.30 6.45
C LEU A 110 -15.34 8.79 6.65
N PRO A 111 -16.22 9.68 6.14
CA PRO A 111 -16.03 11.11 6.28
C PRO A 111 -15.93 11.53 7.75
N PHE A 112 -14.95 12.38 8.06
CA PHE A 112 -14.73 12.97 9.39
C PHE A 112 -14.48 11.95 10.52
N LEU A 113 -14.11 10.71 10.18
CA LEU A 113 -13.77 9.68 11.17
C LEU A 113 -12.60 10.12 12.08
N PHE A 114 -11.56 10.65 11.47
CA PHE A 114 -10.36 11.07 12.19
C PHE A 114 -10.36 12.59 12.44
N PRO A 115 -10.33 13.04 13.69
CA PRO A 115 -10.31 14.46 14.01
C PRO A 115 -8.96 15.12 13.73
N SER A 116 -7.88 14.35 13.72
CA SER A 116 -6.52 14.83 13.44
C SER A 116 -5.65 13.74 12.81
N ARG A 117 -4.50 14.17 12.27
CA ARG A 117 -3.47 13.28 11.74
C ARG A 117 -2.94 12.33 12.83
N GLU A 118 -2.66 12.86 13.99
CA GLU A 118 -2.11 12.10 15.13
C GLU A 118 -3.06 10.98 15.55
N LYS A 119 -4.38 11.25 15.59
CA LYS A 119 -5.37 10.25 15.93
C LYS A 119 -5.51 9.20 14.82
N ALA A 120 -5.37 9.58 13.55
CA ALA A 120 -5.36 8.61 12.45
C ALA A 120 -4.15 7.67 12.57
N ILE A 121 -2.95 8.21 12.80
CA ILE A 121 -1.72 7.40 12.98
C ILE A 121 -1.86 6.49 14.19
N GLU A 122 -2.32 6.99 15.35
CA GLU A 122 -2.53 6.18 16.54
C GLU A 122 -3.43 4.95 16.30
N VAL A 123 -4.49 5.12 15.51
CA VAL A 123 -5.43 4.02 15.20
C VAL A 123 -4.84 3.07 14.17
N LEU A 124 -4.20 3.60 13.12
CA LEU A 124 -3.63 2.80 12.03
C LEU A 124 -2.42 1.96 12.48
N ASP A 125 -1.57 2.53 13.33
CA ASP A 125 -0.41 1.84 13.88
C ASP A 125 -0.78 0.95 15.09
N GLY A 126 -1.97 1.16 15.67
CA GLY A 126 -2.49 0.38 16.79
C GLY A 126 -3.16 -0.94 16.39
N ASP A 127 -3.69 -1.64 17.39
CA ASP A 127 -4.27 -2.98 17.24
C ASP A 127 -5.37 -3.05 16.16
N ILE A 128 -6.22 -2.00 16.07
CA ILE A 128 -7.31 -1.95 15.08
C ILE A 128 -6.74 -1.92 13.66
N GLY A 129 -5.78 -1.05 13.40
CA GLY A 129 -5.15 -0.92 12.09
C GLY A 129 -4.41 -2.20 11.71
N GLN A 130 -3.66 -2.79 12.64
CA GLN A 130 -2.92 -4.03 12.42
C GLN A 130 -3.83 -5.24 12.18
N GLU A 131 -4.96 -5.34 12.92
CA GLU A 131 -5.97 -6.37 12.66
C GLU A 131 -6.55 -6.27 11.25
N ILE A 132 -6.92 -5.06 10.83
CA ILE A 132 -7.48 -4.82 9.49
C ILE A 132 -6.43 -5.05 8.40
N LEU A 133 -5.19 -4.62 8.61
CA LEU A 133 -4.07 -4.86 7.68
C LEU A 133 -3.82 -6.35 7.48
N GLY A 134 -3.91 -7.14 8.54
CA GLY A 134 -3.76 -8.60 8.50
C GLY A 134 -4.81 -9.33 7.65
N LYS A 135 -6.00 -8.73 7.44
CA LYS A 135 -7.07 -9.33 6.61
C LYS A 135 -6.68 -9.44 5.13
N LEU A 136 -5.70 -8.67 4.68
CA LEU A 136 -5.16 -8.77 3.31
C LEU A 136 -4.61 -10.16 3.00
N GLU A 137 -4.15 -10.91 3.99
CA GLU A 137 -3.67 -12.30 3.79
C GLU A 137 -4.79 -13.22 3.27
N GLY A 138 -6.04 -12.97 3.66
CA GLY A 138 -7.21 -13.71 3.18
C GLY A 138 -7.50 -13.53 1.70
N VAL A 139 -6.91 -12.52 1.06
CA VAL A 139 -7.06 -12.23 -0.37
C VAL A 139 -5.71 -12.30 -1.12
N ASN A 140 -4.80 -13.13 -0.65
CA ASN A 140 -3.49 -13.40 -1.27
C ASN A 140 -2.57 -12.17 -1.38
N LEU A 141 -2.71 -11.23 -0.43
CA LEU A 141 -1.90 -10.03 -0.30
C LEU A 141 -1.29 -9.96 1.11
N LYS A 142 -0.11 -9.39 1.24
CA LYS A 142 0.55 -9.09 2.52
C LYS A 142 0.57 -7.59 2.74
N GLY A 143 -0.20 -7.08 3.69
CA GLY A 143 -0.05 -5.73 4.17
C GLY A 143 1.22 -5.61 5.01
N LEU A 144 2.12 -4.70 4.64
CA LEU A 144 3.37 -4.48 5.38
C LEU A 144 3.18 -3.38 6.43
N THR A 145 2.68 -2.23 6.02
CA THR A 145 2.41 -1.09 6.91
C THR A 145 1.46 -0.10 6.25
N TYR A 146 0.89 0.79 7.06
CA TYR A 146 0.25 2.00 6.53
C TYR A 146 1.29 3.06 6.23
N ALA A 147 1.03 3.85 5.17
CA ALA A 147 1.81 5.02 4.82
C ALA A 147 0.91 6.26 4.83
N GLU A 148 1.50 7.43 5.08
CA GLU A 148 0.75 8.67 5.12
C GLU A 148 0.45 9.18 3.71
N ARG A 149 -0.83 9.53 3.46
CA ARG A 149 -1.24 10.31 2.31
C ARG A 149 -1.86 11.64 2.71
N GLY A 150 -2.61 11.68 3.80
CA GLY A 150 -3.12 12.89 4.43
C GLY A 150 -4.61 13.15 4.19
N PHE A 151 -5.08 14.29 4.70
CA PHE A 151 -6.47 14.72 4.56
C PHE A 151 -6.79 15.16 3.14
N ARG A 152 -7.90 14.65 2.62
CA ARG A 152 -8.40 14.92 1.27
C ARG A 152 -9.24 16.19 1.24
N ASN A 153 -9.10 16.92 0.14
CA ASN A 153 -9.70 18.23 -0.09
C ASN A 153 -10.30 18.29 -1.49
N LEU A 154 -11.39 19.03 -1.65
CA LEU A 154 -12.10 19.15 -2.91
C LEU A 154 -11.46 20.21 -3.79
N THR A 155 -11.22 19.91 -5.07
CA THR A 155 -10.95 20.88 -6.12
C THR A 155 -12.02 20.82 -7.19
N ASN A 156 -12.27 21.96 -7.88
CA ASN A 156 -13.14 21.99 -9.05
C ASN A 156 -12.82 23.17 -9.99
N SER A 157 -13.30 23.10 -11.22
CA SER A 157 -13.09 24.13 -12.26
C SER A 157 -14.24 25.13 -12.37
N LYS A 158 -15.39 24.93 -11.67
CA LYS A 158 -16.65 25.64 -11.91
C LYS A 158 -16.89 26.81 -10.97
N ARG A 159 -16.84 26.57 -9.65
CA ARG A 159 -17.26 27.56 -8.65
C ARG A 159 -16.58 27.36 -7.30
N PRO A 160 -16.46 28.40 -6.48
CA PRO A 160 -16.08 28.26 -5.09
C PRO A 160 -17.11 27.38 -4.36
N VAL A 161 -16.64 26.47 -3.51
CA VAL A 161 -17.47 25.66 -2.60
C VAL A 161 -17.26 26.21 -1.20
N LYS A 162 -18.31 26.80 -0.60
CA LYS A 162 -18.30 27.38 0.76
C LYS A 162 -19.25 26.66 1.71
N SER A 163 -20.18 25.89 1.15
CA SER A 163 -21.16 25.08 1.89
C SER A 163 -21.39 23.75 1.19
N PRO A 164 -21.99 22.75 1.86
CA PRO A 164 -22.37 21.50 1.21
C PRO A 164 -23.29 21.69 -0.03
N ALA A 165 -24.19 22.68 0.01
CA ALA A 165 -25.09 22.97 -1.10
C ALA A 165 -24.35 23.44 -2.39
N ASP A 166 -23.12 23.95 -2.28
CA ASP A 166 -22.34 24.36 -3.43
C ASP A 166 -21.77 23.18 -4.23
N VAL A 167 -21.83 21.96 -3.65
CA VAL A 167 -21.39 20.73 -4.30
C VAL A 167 -22.45 20.15 -5.24
N ASP A 168 -23.72 20.53 -5.04
CA ASP A 168 -24.87 20.04 -5.82
C ASP A 168 -24.66 20.19 -7.33
N GLY A 169 -24.85 19.11 -8.09
CA GLY A 169 -24.71 19.05 -9.54
C GLY A 169 -23.28 19.15 -10.07
N LEU A 170 -22.23 19.21 -9.23
CA LEU A 170 -20.85 19.07 -9.70
C LEU A 170 -20.56 17.62 -10.08
N ARG A 171 -19.97 17.43 -11.26
CA ARG A 171 -19.40 16.13 -11.66
C ARG A 171 -18.06 15.95 -10.96
N VAL A 172 -18.05 15.23 -9.86
CA VAL A 172 -16.86 15.03 -9.04
C VAL A 172 -16.33 13.61 -9.25
N ARG A 173 -15.10 13.50 -9.72
CA ARG A 173 -14.41 12.21 -9.71
C ARG A 173 -14.09 11.82 -8.27
N VAL A 174 -14.41 10.60 -7.96
CA VAL A 174 -14.03 9.95 -6.69
C VAL A 174 -13.23 8.67 -6.97
N MET A 175 -12.61 8.09 -5.96
CA MET A 175 -12.01 6.76 -6.08
C MET A 175 -13.12 5.70 -6.27
N GLU A 176 -12.76 4.56 -6.85
CA GLU A 176 -13.64 3.39 -7.04
C GLU A 176 -13.91 2.71 -5.68
N ASN A 177 -14.67 3.39 -4.85
CA ASN A 177 -15.01 3.00 -3.48
C ASN A 177 -16.42 3.48 -3.14
N PRO A 178 -17.32 2.60 -2.66
CA PRO A 178 -18.71 2.96 -2.36
C PRO A 178 -18.84 4.10 -1.34
N VAL A 179 -17.97 4.17 -0.33
CA VAL A 179 -18.02 5.22 0.70
C VAL A 179 -17.85 6.60 0.08
N TYR A 180 -16.90 6.77 -0.85
CA TYR A 180 -16.72 8.05 -1.54
C TYR A 180 -17.88 8.38 -2.47
N VAL A 181 -18.35 7.39 -3.23
CA VAL A 181 -19.50 7.56 -4.14
C VAL A 181 -20.74 8.02 -3.37
N ASP A 182 -21.08 7.33 -2.29
CA ASP A 182 -22.26 7.63 -1.50
C ASP A 182 -22.12 8.95 -0.75
N SER A 183 -20.93 9.25 -0.22
CA SER A 183 -20.66 10.52 0.48
C SER A 183 -20.87 11.72 -0.43
N PHE A 184 -20.32 11.71 -1.64
CA PHE A 184 -20.48 12.82 -2.58
C PHE A 184 -21.88 12.88 -3.18
N ARG A 185 -22.54 11.76 -3.43
CA ARG A 185 -23.97 11.73 -3.82
C ARG A 185 -24.87 12.30 -2.74
N ALA A 186 -24.60 12.03 -1.47
CA ALA A 186 -25.36 12.62 -0.37
C ALA A 186 -25.25 14.16 -0.31
N LEU A 187 -24.17 14.74 -0.88
CA LEU A 187 -24.01 16.17 -1.05
C LEU A 187 -24.64 16.72 -2.35
N GLY A 188 -25.31 15.88 -3.13
CA GLY A 188 -25.92 16.26 -4.41
C GLY A 188 -24.95 16.24 -5.61
N ALA A 189 -23.71 15.84 -5.44
CA ALA A 189 -22.78 15.72 -6.56
C ALA A 189 -23.13 14.55 -7.49
N ASP A 190 -22.79 14.68 -8.76
CA ASP A 190 -22.66 13.56 -9.68
C ASP A 190 -21.27 12.93 -9.44
N ALA A 191 -21.25 11.95 -8.52
CA ALA A 191 -20.01 11.26 -8.11
C ALA A 191 -19.67 10.19 -9.14
N ILE A 192 -18.52 10.35 -9.81
CA ILE A 192 -18.05 9.51 -10.91
C ILE A 192 -16.82 8.72 -10.45
N PRO A 193 -16.96 7.42 -10.12
CA PRO A 193 -15.81 6.60 -9.77
C PRO A 193 -14.95 6.32 -11.01
N MET A 194 -13.64 6.54 -10.90
CA MET A 194 -12.67 6.19 -11.92
C MET A 194 -11.24 6.14 -11.38
N ALA A 195 -10.36 5.42 -12.08
CA ALA A 195 -8.94 5.34 -11.76
C ALA A 195 -8.25 6.72 -11.84
N TRP A 196 -7.09 6.86 -11.16
CA TRP A 196 -6.41 8.15 -11.07
C TRP A 196 -5.90 8.68 -12.42
N ASN A 197 -5.28 7.82 -13.22
CA ASN A 197 -4.78 8.15 -14.56
C ASN A 197 -5.92 8.62 -15.51
N GLU A 198 -7.10 8.03 -15.41
CA GLU A 198 -8.29 8.45 -16.16
C GLU A 198 -8.79 9.82 -15.71
N ALA A 199 -8.78 10.08 -14.39
CA ALA A 199 -9.20 11.34 -13.82
C ALA A 199 -8.38 12.54 -14.35
N LEU A 200 -7.07 12.37 -14.55
CA LEU A 200 -6.21 13.40 -15.11
C LEU A 200 -6.66 13.81 -16.52
N THR A 201 -6.94 12.83 -17.36
CA THR A 201 -7.46 13.06 -18.73
C THR A 201 -8.86 13.67 -18.68
N ALA A 202 -9.74 13.17 -17.81
CA ALA A 202 -11.10 13.67 -17.67
C ALA A 202 -11.16 15.13 -17.20
N MET A 203 -10.26 15.56 -16.30
CA MET A 203 -10.12 16.95 -15.88
C MET A 203 -9.67 17.85 -17.05
N GLN A 204 -8.67 17.40 -17.81
CA GLN A 204 -8.15 18.15 -18.97
C GLN A 204 -9.22 18.32 -20.06
N GLN A 205 -10.01 17.31 -20.31
CA GLN A 205 -11.11 17.31 -21.27
C GLN A 205 -12.38 18.00 -20.76
N GLY A 206 -12.46 18.32 -19.45
CA GLY A 206 -13.65 18.91 -18.84
C GLY A 206 -14.86 17.96 -18.77
N THR A 207 -14.65 16.65 -18.86
CA THR A 207 -15.71 15.64 -18.69
C THR A 207 -16.12 15.47 -17.24
N ILE A 208 -15.23 15.81 -16.31
CA ILE A 208 -15.50 16.01 -14.88
C ILE A 208 -15.23 17.46 -14.49
N ASP A 209 -15.88 17.95 -13.47
CA ASP A 209 -15.74 19.32 -12.97
C ASP A 209 -14.73 19.42 -11.84
N GLY A 210 -14.56 18.35 -11.07
CA GLY A 210 -13.69 18.33 -9.90
C GLY A 210 -13.22 16.93 -9.50
N GLN A 211 -12.38 16.93 -8.49
CA GLN A 211 -11.84 15.73 -7.83
C GLN A 211 -11.55 16.07 -6.37
N GLU A 212 -11.21 15.08 -5.58
CA GLU A 212 -10.79 15.24 -4.21
C GLU A 212 -9.49 14.44 -3.96
N ASN A 213 -8.51 15.07 -3.32
CA ASN A 213 -7.21 14.50 -2.98
C ASN A 213 -6.52 15.31 -1.88
N PRO A 214 -5.48 14.76 -1.26
CA PRO A 214 -4.59 15.52 -0.39
C PRO A 214 -3.82 16.61 -1.14
N VAL A 215 -3.37 17.63 -0.40
CA VAL A 215 -2.71 18.81 -0.99
C VAL A 215 -1.41 18.45 -1.72
N ASN A 216 -0.65 17.47 -1.23
CA ASN A 216 0.57 16.99 -1.90
C ASN A 216 0.27 16.49 -3.34
N VAL A 217 -0.81 15.73 -3.53
CA VAL A 217 -1.24 15.25 -4.86
C VAL A 217 -1.70 16.42 -5.73
N ILE A 218 -2.50 17.34 -5.17
CA ILE A 218 -2.96 18.54 -5.90
C ILE A 218 -1.76 19.34 -6.39
N TYR A 219 -0.71 19.43 -5.57
CA TYR A 219 0.51 20.16 -5.90
C TYR A 219 1.39 19.40 -6.91
N SER A 220 1.73 18.13 -6.64
CA SER A 220 2.65 17.33 -7.48
C SER A 220 2.14 17.13 -8.90
N PHE A 221 0.81 17.01 -9.07
CA PHE A 221 0.17 16.90 -10.39
C PHE A 221 -0.22 18.25 -10.99
N LYS A 222 0.14 19.37 -10.35
CA LYS A 222 -0.17 20.74 -10.84
C LYS A 222 -1.65 20.91 -11.19
N LEU A 223 -2.54 20.39 -10.35
CA LEU A 223 -3.97 20.41 -10.64
C LEU A 223 -4.54 21.82 -10.78
N SER A 224 -3.85 22.86 -10.29
CA SER A 224 -4.19 24.26 -10.53
C SER A 224 -4.28 24.66 -12.01
N GLU A 225 -3.67 23.90 -12.91
CA GLU A 225 -3.77 24.13 -14.33
C GLU A 225 -5.18 23.84 -14.89
N THR A 226 -5.90 22.90 -14.26
CA THR A 226 -7.25 22.48 -14.67
C THR A 226 -8.33 22.77 -13.62
N GLN A 227 -7.95 22.97 -12.36
CA GLN A 227 -8.83 23.14 -11.20
C GLN A 227 -8.67 24.54 -10.61
N LYS A 228 -9.65 25.41 -10.83
CA LYS A 228 -9.59 26.84 -10.43
C LYS A 228 -9.81 27.06 -8.95
N TYR A 229 -10.52 26.16 -8.28
CA TYR A 229 -10.97 26.33 -6.90
C TYR A 229 -10.52 25.15 -6.07
N LEU A 230 -9.92 25.44 -4.91
CA LEU A 230 -9.56 24.49 -3.86
C LEU A 230 -10.39 24.82 -2.61
N THR A 231 -11.05 23.83 -2.05
CA THR A 231 -11.74 23.91 -0.77
C THR A 231 -11.12 22.93 0.20
N MET A 232 -10.59 23.46 1.30
CA MET A 232 -9.93 22.67 2.36
C MET A 232 -10.99 21.94 3.20
N THR A 233 -11.69 20.99 2.59
CA THR A 233 -12.77 20.24 3.22
C THR A 233 -12.30 19.28 4.30
N ARG A 234 -11.09 18.72 4.17
CA ARG A 234 -10.50 17.76 5.10
C ARG A 234 -11.49 16.65 5.48
N HIS A 235 -12.30 16.22 4.51
CA HIS A 235 -13.45 15.35 4.74
C HIS A 235 -13.08 13.90 5.05
N THR A 236 -11.91 13.44 4.59
CA THR A 236 -11.41 12.09 4.88
C THR A 236 -9.89 12.14 5.07
N TYR A 237 -9.38 11.40 6.05
CA TYR A 237 -7.97 11.06 6.13
C TYR A 237 -7.78 9.74 5.40
N ALA A 238 -7.12 9.77 4.26
CA ALA A 238 -6.89 8.58 3.46
C ALA A 238 -5.47 8.06 3.68
N PRO A 239 -5.26 6.94 4.35
CA PRO A 239 -3.95 6.31 4.38
C PRO A 239 -3.63 5.68 3.02
N ALA A 240 -2.35 5.38 2.83
CA ALA A 240 -1.91 4.39 1.87
C ALA A 240 -1.51 3.10 2.58
N ILE A 241 -1.37 2.04 1.84
CA ILE A 241 -0.86 0.76 2.35
C ILE A 241 0.32 0.35 1.47
N ILE A 242 1.42 -0.02 2.10
CA ILE A 242 2.50 -0.75 1.42
C ILE A 242 2.11 -2.21 1.43
N VAL A 243 1.85 -2.75 0.25
CA VAL A 243 1.31 -4.10 0.03
C VAL A 243 2.29 -4.91 -0.77
N MET A 244 2.44 -6.18 -0.43
CA MET A 244 3.19 -7.16 -1.21
C MET A 244 2.28 -8.30 -1.63
N GLY A 245 2.47 -8.86 -2.83
CA GLY A 245 1.79 -10.07 -3.25
C GLY A 245 2.23 -11.26 -2.39
N MET A 246 1.29 -12.10 -1.95
CA MET A 246 1.63 -13.29 -1.18
C MET A 246 2.57 -14.23 -1.95
N PRO A 247 2.46 -14.39 -3.29
CA PRO A 247 3.43 -15.18 -4.04
C PRO A 247 4.86 -14.66 -3.92
N ALA A 248 5.08 -13.35 -3.98
CA ALA A 248 6.40 -12.75 -3.83
C ALA A 248 6.88 -12.83 -2.36
N TRP A 249 5.98 -12.58 -1.38
CA TRP A 249 6.29 -12.71 0.03
C TRP A 249 6.77 -14.11 0.43
N GLN A 250 6.11 -15.16 -0.07
CA GLN A 250 6.44 -16.56 0.24
C GLN A 250 7.74 -17.04 -0.40
N GLN A 251 8.24 -16.35 -1.44
CA GLN A 251 9.53 -16.66 -2.05
C GLN A 251 10.71 -16.10 -1.25
N LEU A 252 10.47 -15.15 -0.37
CA LEU A 252 11.52 -14.58 0.50
C LEU A 252 11.85 -15.55 1.63
N SER A 253 13.15 -15.67 1.95
CA SER A 253 13.59 -16.35 3.17
C SER A 253 13.07 -15.61 4.41
N GLY A 254 13.02 -16.27 5.56
CA GLY A 254 12.59 -15.62 6.82
C GLY A 254 13.43 -14.38 7.16
N GLU A 255 14.74 -14.42 6.91
CA GLU A 255 15.62 -13.26 7.09
C GLU A 255 15.30 -12.12 6.11
N ALA A 256 15.03 -12.45 4.84
CA ALA A 256 14.62 -11.46 3.84
C ALA A 256 13.25 -10.82 4.19
N GLN A 257 12.30 -11.60 4.73
CA GLN A 257 11.02 -11.09 5.21
C GLN A 257 11.20 -10.12 6.39
N GLU A 258 12.10 -10.42 7.33
CA GLU A 258 12.42 -9.50 8.43
C GLU A 258 13.05 -8.19 7.92
N ILE A 259 13.96 -8.26 6.96
CA ILE A 259 14.56 -7.08 6.34
C ILE A 259 13.47 -6.19 5.71
N VAL A 260 12.55 -6.78 4.96
CA VAL A 260 11.43 -6.07 4.31
C VAL A 260 10.50 -5.42 5.34
N LEU A 261 10.19 -6.10 6.45
CA LEU A 261 9.34 -5.56 7.52
C LEU A 261 10.01 -4.44 8.33
N GLN A 262 11.32 -4.45 8.41
CA GLN A 262 12.07 -3.43 9.15
C GLN A 262 12.42 -2.21 8.29
N ALA A 263 12.29 -2.31 6.98
CA ALA A 263 12.62 -1.24 6.05
C ALA A 263 11.50 -0.20 5.94
#